data_3f0bd0fad552f68898ab1d11421440dd
#
_entry.id   3f0bd0fad552f68898ab1d11421440dd
#
_cell.length_a   1.000
_cell.length_b   1.000
_cell.length_c   1.000
_cell.angle_alpha   90.00
_cell.angle_beta   90.00
_cell.angle_gamma   90.00
#
_symmetry.space_group_name_H-M   'P 1'
#
loop_
_entity.id
_entity.type
_entity.pdbx_description
1 polymer ?
#
loop_
_entity_poly.entity_id
_entity_poly.type
_entity_poly.pdbx_seq_one_letter_code
_entity_poly.pdbx_strand_id
1 'polypeptide(L)'
;MAIGVVLALAVPQFTGIKILGDLFVGALKAIAPLLVCLLIMSSLAQTKEGHNGNMKTVVILYMFSTIMGAIVAVAGSFLFPLKITLADAVQQEAPKGVVEVLENLLLKIVANPIDALVNANYLGVLAWAVILGIALKKSTPGTKQMLSDASDAVSQAVRWIINLAPFGILGLVFNAVSTSGMKIFTQYGKLILLLVGCMLFQEFITNGIIVGFCLKKNPYPLISRCARESGLTAFFTRRSSAVSYTHLTL
;
A
#
# COMPACT_ATOMS: atom_id res chain seq x y z
N MET A 1 -9.01 18.90 8.03
CA MET A 1 -10.25 18.45 7.37
C MET A 1 -11.40 19.43 7.53
N ALA A 2 -11.85 19.77 8.77
CA ALA A 2 -12.97 20.71 8.97
C ALA A 2 -12.77 22.06 8.25
N ILE A 3 -11.58 22.64 8.35
CA ILE A 3 -11.24 23.90 7.68
C ILE A 3 -11.38 23.77 6.14
N GLY A 4 -10.97 22.66 5.55
CA GLY A 4 -11.11 22.41 4.11
C GLY A 4 -12.56 22.34 3.65
N VAL A 5 -13.44 21.74 4.46
CA VAL A 5 -14.89 21.70 4.21
C VAL A 5 -15.51 23.09 4.31
N VAL A 6 -15.18 23.84 5.36
CA VAL A 6 -15.71 25.19 5.55
C VAL A 6 -15.28 26.13 4.41
N LEU A 7 -14.00 26.06 4.00
CA LEU A 7 -13.48 26.85 2.89
C LEU A 7 -14.13 26.45 1.56
N ALA A 8 -14.39 25.17 1.31
CA ALA A 8 -15.04 24.70 0.09
C ALA A 8 -16.50 25.17 -0.01
N LEU A 9 -17.20 25.31 1.13
CA LEU A 9 -18.57 25.84 1.18
C LEU A 9 -18.61 27.37 1.08
N ALA A 10 -17.61 28.06 1.66
CA ALA A 10 -17.57 29.54 1.68
C ALA A 10 -17.07 30.13 0.36
N VAL A 11 -16.04 29.54 -0.25
CA VAL A 11 -15.36 30.08 -1.44
C VAL A 11 -15.03 28.95 -2.43
N PRO A 12 -16.00 28.33 -3.09
CA PRO A 12 -15.80 27.18 -3.96
C PRO A 12 -14.93 27.45 -5.20
N GLN A 13 -14.79 28.72 -5.58
CA GLN A 13 -14.06 29.12 -6.79
C GLN A 13 -12.55 29.34 -6.58
N PHE A 14 -12.03 29.19 -5.36
CA PHE A 14 -10.63 29.47 -5.06
C PHE A 14 -9.72 28.29 -5.43
N THR A 15 -9.34 28.24 -6.71
CA THR A 15 -8.52 27.15 -7.31
C THR A 15 -7.15 26.97 -6.65
N GLY A 16 -6.61 28.00 -5.98
CA GLY A 16 -5.28 27.94 -5.33
C GLY A 16 -5.16 26.83 -4.25
N ILE A 17 -6.25 26.53 -3.53
CA ILE A 17 -6.24 25.51 -2.48
C ILE A 17 -6.20 24.11 -3.08
N LYS A 18 -6.82 23.89 -4.25
CA LYS A 18 -6.79 22.62 -4.97
C LYS A 18 -5.35 22.23 -5.33
N ILE A 19 -4.52 23.19 -5.76
CA ILE A 19 -3.12 22.96 -6.14
C ILE A 19 -2.32 22.31 -5.00
N LEU A 20 -2.58 22.66 -3.74
CA LEU A 20 -1.92 22.03 -2.58
C LEU A 20 -2.20 20.52 -2.49
N GLY A 21 -3.43 20.13 -2.78
CA GLY A 21 -3.80 18.72 -2.82
C GLY A 21 -3.12 17.98 -3.98
N ASP A 22 -3.15 18.57 -5.17
CA ASP A 22 -2.58 17.99 -6.37
C ASP A 22 -1.05 17.87 -6.26
N LEU A 23 -0.36 18.87 -5.72
CA LEU A 23 1.08 18.84 -5.44
C LEU A 23 1.45 17.75 -4.43
N PHE A 24 0.67 17.61 -3.35
CA PHE A 24 0.91 16.58 -2.34
C PHE A 24 0.79 15.17 -2.91
N VAL A 25 -0.31 14.90 -3.63
CA VAL A 25 -0.53 13.58 -4.26
C VAL A 25 0.49 13.34 -5.38
N GLY A 26 0.79 14.37 -6.17
CA GLY A 26 1.80 14.31 -7.23
C GLY A 26 3.18 13.96 -6.67
N ALA A 27 3.61 14.61 -5.59
CA ALA A 27 4.87 14.33 -4.93
C ALA A 27 4.95 12.91 -4.38
N LEU A 28 3.87 12.40 -3.74
CA LEU A 28 3.82 11.01 -3.27
C LEU A 28 3.87 10.01 -4.42
N LYS A 29 3.12 10.26 -5.50
CA LYS A 29 3.14 9.39 -6.69
C LYS A 29 4.50 9.36 -7.37
N ALA A 30 5.19 10.50 -7.43
CA ALA A 30 6.50 10.62 -8.08
C ALA A 30 7.59 9.86 -7.34
N ILE A 31 7.61 9.89 -6.00
CA ILE A 31 8.67 9.26 -5.21
C ILE A 31 8.41 7.78 -4.92
N ALA A 32 7.16 7.33 -4.98
CA ALA A 32 6.76 5.98 -4.57
C ALA A 32 7.46 4.86 -5.37
N PRO A 33 7.61 4.91 -6.71
CA PRO A 33 8.30 3.86 -7.46
C PRO A 33 9.77 3.73 -7.06
N LEU A 34 10.45 4.86 -6.85
CA LEU A 34 11.85 4.90 -6.43
C LEU A 34 12.03 4.33 -5.02
N LEU A 35 11.13 4.69 -4.09
CA LEU A 35 11.13 4.15 -2.74
C LEU A 35 10.97 2.63 -2.74
N VAL A 36 9.99 2.10 -3.47
CA VAL A 36 9.74 0.67 -3.56
C VAL A 36 10.94 -0.06 -4.16
N CYS A 37 11.52 0.47 -5.23
CA CYS A 37 12.70 -0.09 -5.87
C CYS A 37 13.88 -0.22 -4.89
N LEU A 38 14.26 0.87 -4.25
CA LEU A 38 15.42 0.90 -3.35
C LEU A 38 15.21 0.09 -2.07
N LEU A 39 14.02 0.14 -1.47
CA LEU A 39 13.71 -0.64 -0.27
C LEU A 39 13.82 -2.14 -0.53
N ILE A 40 13.22 -2.63 -1.61
CA ILE A 40 13.23 -4.05 -1.93
C ILE A 40 14.64 -4.49 -2.31
N MET A 41 15.33 -3.70 -3.14
CA MET A 41 16.69 -4.00 -3.57
C MET A 41 17.65 -4.04 -2.38
N SER A 42 17.58 -3.06 -1.47
CA SER A 42 18.38 -3.00 -0.24
C SER A 42 18.08 -4.17 0.69
N SER A 43 16.81 -4.47 0.92
CA SER A 43 16.38 -5.57 1.79
C SER A 43 16.89 -6.92 1.29
N LEU A 44 16.76 -7.19 -0.01
CA LEU A 44 17.24 -8.45 -0.61
C LEU A 44 18.75 -8.56 -0.64
N ALA A 45 19.46 -7.47 -0.95
CA ALA A 45 20.93 -7.46 -0.97
C ALA A 45 21.55 -7.72 0.42
N GLN A 46 20.86 -7.32 1.49
CA GLN A 46 21.32 -7.50 2.87
C GLN A 46 20.92 -8.85 3.49
N THR A 47 20.01 -9.60 2.86
CA THR A 47 19.55 -10.89 3.38
C THR A 47 20.71 -11.89 3.47
N LYS A 48 21.03 -12.35 4.69
CA LYS A 48 22.07 -13.35 4.93
C LYS A 48 21.72 -14.69 4.29
N GLU A 49 22.71 -15.35 3.69
CA GLU A 49 22.57 -16.74 3.22
C GLU A 49 22.45 -17.65 4.45
N GLY A 50 21.35 -18.37 4.57
CA GLY A 50 21.17 -19.35 5.65
C GLY A 50 19.81 -19.35 6.33
N HIS A 51 18.95 -18.38 6.06
CA HIS A 51 17.61 -18.33 6.67
C HIS A 51 16.51 -19.02 5.83
N ASN A 52 16.88 -20.12 5.15
CA ASN A 52 15.97 -20.86 4.27
C ASN A 52 14.95 -21.76 5.01
N GLY A 53 14.89 -21.71 6.34
CA GLY A 53 14.15 -22.70 7.12
C GLY A 53 12.66 -22.82 6.75
N ASN A 54 11.95 -21.72 6.51
CA ASN A 54 10.50 -21.78 6.28
C ASN A 54 9.97 -20.79 5.21
N MET A 55 10.85 -20.26 4.37
CA MET A 55 10.48 -19.26 3.36
C MET A 55 9.36 -19.75 2.44
N LYS A 56 9.43 -21.04 2.03
CA LYS A 56 8.40 -21.67 1.18
C LYS A 56 7.03 -21.68 1.86
N THR A 57 7.00 -22.02 3.14
CA THR A 57 5.76 -22.04 3.95
C THR A 57 5.19 -20.62 4.11
N VAL A 58 6.05 -19.64 4.37
CA VAL A 58 5.63 -18.22 4.48
C VAL A 58 5.00 -17.72 3.17
N VAL A 59 5.64 -18.00 2.03
CA VAL A 59 5.13 -17.59 0.71
C VAL A 59 3.77 -18.25 0.42
N ILE A 60 3.63 -19.57 0.70
CA ILE A 60 2.37 -20.30 0.49
C ILE A 60 1.26 -19.72 1.38
N LEU A 61 1.53 -19.48 2.66
CA LEU A 61 0.56 -18.88 3.58
C LEU A 61 0.17 -17.48 3.18
N TYR A 62 1.12 -16.67 2.72
CA TYR A 62 0.87 -15.32 2.21
C TYR A 62 -0.04 -15.34 0.97
N MET A 63 0.26 -16.19 -0.01
CA MET A 63 -0.57 -16.37 -1.21
C MET A 63 -1.99 -16.82 -0.84
N PHE A 64 -2.10 -17.79 0.05
CA PHE A 64 -3.41 -18.29 0.50
C PHE A 64 -4.21 -17.19 1.22
N SER A 65 -3.59 -16.45 2.13
CA SER A 65 -4.23 -15.33 2.84
C SER A 65 -4.67 -14.22 1.88
N THR A 66 -3.87 -13.91 0.85
CA THR A 66 -4.20 -12.90 -0.16
C THR A 66 -5.41 -13.33 -1.00
N ILE A 67 -5.47 -14.59 -1.43
CA ILE A 67 -6.62 -15.12 -2.18
C ILE A 67 -7.89 -15.08 -1.32
N MET A 68 -7.79 -15.50 -0.06
CA MET A 68 -8.92 -15.43 0.86
C MET A 68 -9.39 -13.98 1.09
N GLY A 69 -8.45 -13.03 1.20
CA GLY A 69 -8.77 -11.61 1.29
C GLY A 69 -9.51 -11.07 0.06
N ALA A 70 -9.09 -11.50 -1.13
CA ALA A 70 -9.78 -11.15 -2.36
C ALA A 70 -11.22 -11.72 -2.39
N ILE A 71 -11.43 -12.96 -1.95
CA ILE A 71 -12.76 -13.58 -1.86
C ILE A 71 -13.64 -12.80 -0.88
N VAL A 72 -13.12 -12.45 0.30
CA VAL A 72 -13.86 -11.67 1.30
C VAL A 72 -14.24 -10.29 0.75
N ALA A 73 -13.33 -9.61 0.05
CA ALA A 73 -13.60 -8.30 -0.54
C ALA A 73 -14.68 -8.37 -1.63
N VAL A 74 -14.62 -9.39 -2.50
CA VAL A 74 -15.61 -9.63 -3.54
C VAL A 74 -16.97 -9.96 -2.91
N ALA A 75 -17.02 -10.87 -1.94
CA ALA A 75 -18.24 -11.21 -1.22
C ALA A 75 -18.84 -9.97 -0.52
N GLY A 76 -18.03 -9.17 0.14
CA GLY A 76 -18.44 -7.92 0.77
C GLY A 76 -19.03 -6.92 -0.23
N SER A 77 -18.45 -6.82 -1.42
CA SER A 77 -18.94 -5.96 -2.50
C SER A 77 -20.29 -6.43 -3.05
N PHE A 78 -20.53 -7.73 -3.15
CA PHE A 78 -21.83 -8.29 -3.56
C PHE A 78 -22.91 -8.12 -2.50
N LEU A 79 -22.56 -8.27 -1.22
CA LEU A 79 -23.51 -8.10 -0.11
C LEU A 79 -23.92 -6.63 0.08
N PHE A 80 -23.02 -5.71 -0.20
CA PHE A 80 -23.24 -4.26 -0.05
C PHE A 80 -22.90 -3.52 -1.35
N PRO A 81 -23.73 -3.61 -2.40
CA PRO A 81 -23.46 -2.96 -3.67
C PRO A 81 -23.47 -1.44 -3.51
N LEU A 82 -22.30 -0.81 -3.58
CA LEU A 82 -22.12 0.63 -3.52
C LEU A 82 -22.03 1.19 -4.94
N LYS A 83 -22.97 2.06 -5.31
CA LYS A 83 -22.87 2.84 -6.55
C LYS A 83 -22.04 4.09 -6.26
N ILE A 84 -20.80 4.08 -6.68
CA ILE A 84 -19.89 5.24 -6.56
C ILE A 84 -19.84 5.90 -7.92
N THR A 85 -20.28 7.16 -8.01
CA THR A 85 -20.06 8.00 -9.17
C THR A 85 -18.70 8.66 -9.02
N LEU A 86 -17.71 8.15 -9.75
CA LEU A 86 -16.41 8.81 -9.87
C LEU A 86 -16.57 10.01 -10.80
N ALA A 87 -16.21 11.19 -10.30
CA ALA A 87 -16.29 12.43 -11.06
C ALA A 87 -15.37 12.47 -12.30
N ASP A 88 -14.27 11.68 -12.28
CA ASP A 88 -13.29 11.53 -13.36
C ASP A 88 -13.03 10.05 -13.66
N ALA A 89 -14.10 9.30 -13.98
CA ALA A 89 -13.90 7.94 -14.46
C ALA A 89 -13.28 8.00 -15.86
N VAL A 90 -11.98 7.79 -15.94
CA VAL A 90 -11.35 7.42 -17.21
C VAL A 90 -12.04 6.14 -17.66
N GLN A 91 -12.73 6.21 -18.79
CA GLN A 91 -13.34 5.03 -19.42
C GLN A 91 -12.21 4.09 -19.86
N GLN A 92 -11.75 3.26 -18.94
CA GLN A 92 -10.94 2.11 -19.32
C GLN A 92 -11.90 1.04 -19.79
N GLU A 93 -11.73 0.61 -21.03
CA GLU A 93 -12.44 -0.54 -21.54
C GLU A 93 -12.20 -1.73 -20.61
N ALA A 94 -13.26 -2.41 -20.21
CA ALA A 94 -13.14 -3.61 -19.41
C ALA A 94 -12.36 -4.67 -20.21
N PRO A 95 -11.36 -5.33 -19.62
CA PRO A 95 -10.57 -6.34 -20.33
C PRO A 95 -11.50 -7.45 -20.84
N LYS A 96 -11.30 -7.86 -22.10
CA LYS A 96 -12.15 -8.84 -22.79
C LYS A 96 -12.03 -10.26 -22.25
N GLY A 97 -11.07 -10.51 -21.33
CA GLY A 97 -10.92 -11.83 -20.71
C GLY A 97 -9.74 -11.90 -19.74
N VAL A 98 -9.71 -12.97 -18.93
CA VAL A 98 -8.64 -13.23 -17.96
C VAL A 98 -7.28 -13.40 -18.64
N VAL A 99 -7.26 -13.97 -19.84
CA VAL A 99 -6.03 -14.21 -20.61
C VAL A 99 -5.38 -12.88 -20.99
N GLU A 100 -6.15 -11.91 -21.48
CA GLU A 100 -5.63 -10.59 -21.85
C GLU A 100 -5.07 -9.84 -20.61
N VAL A 101 -5.72 -9.98 -19.47
CA VAL A 101 -5.21 -9.42 -18.21
C VAL A 101 -3.86 -10.03 -17.84
N LEU A 102 -3.74 -11.37 -17.92
CA LEU A 102 -2.48 -12.07 -17.60
C LEU A 102 -1.36 -11.70 -18.57
N GLU A 103 -1.65 -11.62 -19.86
CA GLU A 103 -0.68 -11.20 -20.87
C GLU A 103 -0.18 -9.77 -20.61
N ASN A 104 -1.09 -8.84 -20.36
CA ASN A 104 -0.74 -7.46 -20.02
C ASN A 104 0.09 -7.37 -18.73
N LEU A 105 -0.20 -8.20 -17.71
CA LEU A 105 0.57 -8.26 -16.48
C LEU A 105 1.99 -8.80 -16.73
N LEU A 106 2.13 -9.86 -17.53
CA LEU A 106 3.42 -10.45 -17.89
C LEU A 106 4.28 -9.46 -18.68
N LEU A 107 3.70 -8.76 -19.64
CA LEU A 107 4.41 -7.73 -20.41
C LEU A 107 4.86 -6.57 -19.53
N LYS A 108 4.06 -6.17 -18.55
CA LYS A 108 4.44 -5.12 -17.57
C LYS A 108 5.61 -5.53 -16.67
N ILE A 109 5.79 -6.83 -16.38
CA ILE A 109 6.93 -7.35 -15.60
C ILE A 109 8.25 -7.17 -16.36
N VAL A 110 8.23 -7.40 -17.69
CA VAL A 110 9.43 -7.36 -18.55
C VAL A 110 9.71 -5.96 -19.10
N ALA A 111 8.94 -4.96 -18.72
CA ALA A 111 9.14 -3.57 -19.16
C ALA A 111 10.55 -3.07 -18.82
N ASN A 112 11.05 -2.10 -19.58
CA ASN A 112 12.34 -1.44 -19.31
C ASN A 112 12.35 -0.88 -17.87
N PRO A 113 13.41 -1.11 -17.07
CA PRO A 113 13.45 -0.69 -15.68
C PRO A 113 13.31 0.82 -15.50
N ILE A 114 13.88 1.63 -16.39
CA ILE A 114 13.76 3.09 -16.33
C ILE A 114 12.34 3.53 -16.68
N ASP A 115 11.76 2.95 -17.71
CA ASP A 115 10.39 3.21 -18.13
C ASP A 115 9.38 2.79 -17.04
N ALA A 116 9.62 1.65 -16.40
CA ALA A 116 8.83 1.20 -15.26
C ALA A 116 8.84 2.19 -14.08
N LEU A 117 9.98 2.82 -13.80
CA LEU A 117 10.09 3.86 -12.77
C LEU A 117 9.36 5.14 -13.18
N VAL A 118 9.53 5.60 -14.41
CA VAL A 118 8.93 6.85 -14.93
C VAL A 118 7.40 6.75 -15.00
N ASN A 119 6.89 5.63 -15.51
CA ASN A 119 5.45 5.39 -15.67
C ASN A 119 4.79 4.76 -14.45
N ALA A 120 5.49 4.66 -13.31
CA ALA A 120 5.00 4.04 -12.08
C ALA A 120 4.42 2.62 -12.31
N ASN A 121 5.05 1.84 -13.18
CA ASN A 121 4.71 0.43 -13.38
C ASN A 121 5.29 -0.40 -12.23
N TYR A 122 4.55 -0.49 -11.12
CA TYR A 122 5.00 -1.17 -9.90
C TYR A 122 5.37 -2.64 -10.10
N LEU A 123 4.74 -3.35 -11.04
CA LEU A 123 5.11 -4.74 -11.35
C LEU A 123 6.51 -4.84 -11.96
N GLY A 124 6.81 -3.99 -12.94
CA GLY A 124 8.14 -3.92 -13.53
C GLY A 124 9.19 -3.45 -12.52
N VAL A 125 8.89 -2.39 -11.74
CA VAL A 125 9.77 -1.90 -10.67
C VAL A 125 10.10 -3.01 -9.68
N LEU A 126 9.10 -3.78 -9.25
CA LEU A 126 9.24 -4.86 -8.29
C LEU A 126 10.08 -6.01 -8.84
N ALA A 127 9.82 -6.42 -10.09
CA ALA A 127 10.57 -7.47 -10.77
C ALA A 127 12.06 -7.11 -10.88
N TRP A 128 12.38 -5.90 -11.37
CA TRP A 128 13.75 -5.44 -11.47
C TRP A 128 14.42 -5.22 -10.12
N ALA A 129 13.69 -4.72 -9.12
CA ALA A 129 14.21 -4.57 -7.76
C ALA A 129 14.60 -5.93 -7.16
N VAL A 130 13.80 -6.98 -7.41
CA VAL A 130 14.11 -8.35 -6.96
C VAL A 130 15.32 -8.90 -7.71
N ILE A 131 15.38 -8.80 -9.04
CA ILE A 131 16.49 -9.29 -9.85
C ILE A 131 17.80 -8.63 -9.43
N LEU A 132 17.81 -7.29 -9.36
CA LEU A 132 18.99 -6.53 -8.97
C LEU A 132 19.36 -6.74 -7.50
N GLY A 133 18.39 -6.84 -6.60
CA GLY A 133 18.60 -7.12 -5.18
C GLY A 133 19.29 -8.48 -4.96
N ILE A 134 18.85 -9.52 -5.68
CA ILE A 134 19.47 -10.85 -5.63
C ILE A 134 20.90 -10.81 -6.24
N ALA A 135 21.08 -10.12 -7.37
CA ALA A 135 22.40 -9.97 -8.00
C ALA A 135 23.39 -9.26 -7.08
N LEU A 136 22.95 -8.22 -6.37
CA LEU A 136 23.75 -7.46 -5.42
C LEU A 136 24.00 -8.18 -4.09
N LYS A 137 23.38 -9.32 -3.85
CA LYS A 137 23.61 -10.13 -2.64
C LYS A 137 25.08 -10.53 -2.46
N LYS A 138 25.78 -10.76 -3.57
CA LYS A 138 27.23 -11.09 -3.58
C LYS A 138 28.14 -9.87 -3.64
N SER A 139 27.62 -8.66 -3.63
CA SER A 139 28.41 -7.44 -3.70
C SER A 139 29.16 -7.15 -2.39
N THR A 140 30.12 -6.23 -2.47
CA THR A 140 30.95 -5.80 -1.32
C THR A 140 30.07 -5.14 -0.23
N PRO A 141 30.52 -5.15 1.04
CA PRO A 141 29.81 -4.49 2.13
C PRO A 141 29.56 -3.00 1.88
N GLY A 142 30.51 -2.30 1.24
CA GLY A 142 30.38 -0.89 0.88
C GLY A 142 29.21 -0.62 -0.09
N THR A 143 29.04 -1.47 -1.11
CA THR A 143 27.92 -1.35 -2.06
C THR A 143 26.58 -1.57 -1.36
N LYS A 144 26.52 -2.54 -0.44
CA LYS A 144 25.29 -2.80 0.35
C LYS A 144 24.96 -1.64 1.27
N GLN A 145 25.96 -1.04 1.88
CA GLN A 145 25.80 0.13 2.74
C GLN A 145 25.30 1.33 1.93
N MET A 146 25.92 1.62 0.78
CA MET A 146 25.47 2.68 -0.12
C MET A 146 24.01 2.52 -0.55
N LEU A 147 23.59 1.29 -0.84
CA LEU A 147 22.21 1.00 -1.20
C LEU A 147 21.24 1.21 -0.02
N SER A 148 21.67 0.87 1.19
CA SER A 148 20.90 1.14 2.42
C SER A 148 20.74 2.63 2.65
N ASP A 149 21.86 3.37 2.56
CA ASP A 149 21.86 4.82 2.76
C ASP A 149 20.98 5.55 1.73
N ALA A 150 21.01 5.10 0.47
CA ALA A 150 20.12 5.61 -0.57
C ALA A 150 18.63 5.32 -0.26
N SER A 151 18.33 4.11 0.20
CA SER A 151 16.96 3.73 0.63
C SER A 151 16.48 4.57 1.82
N ASP A 152 17.35 4.83 2.79
CA ASP A 152 17.07 5.66 3.95
C ASP A 152 16.87 7.13 3.57
N ALA A 153 17.69 7.65 2.65
CA ALA A 153 17.54 9.01 2.13
C ALA A 153 16.19 9.21 1.43
N VAL A 154 15.78 8.29 0.56
CA VAL A 154 14.47 8.36 -0.11
C VAL A 154 13.34 8.20 0.90
N SER A 155 13.47 7.31 1.88
CA SER A 155 12.51 7.17 2.97
C SER A 155 12.37 8.45 3.78
N GLN A 156 13.47 9.17 4.00
CA GLN A 156 13.44 10.46 4.70
C GLN A 156 12.75 11.55 3.84
N ALA A 157 12.99 11.57 2.52
CA ALA A 157 12.29 12.48 1.61
C ALA A 157 10.77 12.23 1.63
N VAL A 158 10.33 10.97 1.64
CA VAL A 158 8.90 10.62 1.80
C VAL A 158 8.35 11.14 3.13
N ARG A 159 9.10 11.05 4.23
CA ARG A 159 8.66 11.61 5.53
C ARG A 159 8.47 13.13 5.46
N TRP A 160 9.35 13.85 4.75
CA TRP A 160 9.17 15.29 4.56
C TRP A 160 7.89 15.61 3.79
N ILE A 161 7.60 14.85 2.73
CA ILE A 161 6.34 15.00 1.98
C ILE A 161 5.14 14.69 2.88
N ILE A 162 5.20 13.61 3.69
CA ILE A 162 4.13 13.26 4.63
C ILE A 162 3.93 14.34 5.70
N ASN A 163 4.96 15.06 6.12
CA ASN A 163 4.81 16.18 7.06
C ASN A 163 4.00 17.35 6.46
N LEU A 164 3.93 17.45 5.13
CA LEU A 164 3.06 18.41 4.41
C LEU A 164 1.61 17.90 4.28
N ALA A 165 1.30 16.68 4.75
CA ALA A 165 -0.03 16.09 4.64
C ALA A 165 -1.17 16.96 5.19
N PRO A 166 -1.04 17.73 6.28
CA PRO A 166 -2.11 18.61 6.74
C PRO A 166 -2.59 19.60 5.66
N PHE A 167 -1.65 20.17 4.92
CA PHE A 167 -1.94 21.11 3.81
C PHE A 167 -2.45 20.35 2.57
N GLY A 168 -1.82 19.22 2.23
CA GLY A 168 -2.25 18.38 1.12
C GLY A 168 -3.67 17.83 1.32
N ILE A 169 -3.98 17.33 2.52
CA ILE A 169 -5.32 16.82 2.85
C ILE A 169 -6.35 17.96 2.84
N LEU A 170 -5.99 19.16 3.28
CA LEU A 170 -6.86 20.33 3.18
C LEU A 170 -7.22 20.58 1.72
N GLY A 171 -6.26 20.60 0.80
CA GLY A 171 -6.49 20.80 -0.63
C GLY A 171 -7.33 19.69 -1.26
N LEU A 172 -7.08 18.42 -0.89
CA LEU A 172 -7.87 17.28 -1.37
C LEU A 172 -9.32 17.33 -0.91
N VAL A 173 -9.55 17.62 0.37
CA VAL A 173 -10.92 17.75 0.92
C VAL A 173 -11.64 18.92 0.28
N PHE A 174 -10.96 20.06 0.11
CA PHE A 174 -11.51 21.21 -0.60
C PHE A 174 -11.96 20.83 -2.01
N ASN A 175 -11.08 20.20 -2.80
CA ASN A 175 -11.39 19.77 -4.16
C ASN A 175 -12.57 18.79 -4.19
N ALA A 176 -12.56 17.78 -3.32
CA ALA A 176 -13.63 16.79 -3.26
C ALA A 176 -15.00 17.41 -2.95
N VAL A 177 -15.05 18.34 -1.99
CA VAL A 177 -16.32 19.00 -1.61
C VAL A 177 -16.79 19.99 -2.68
N SER A 178 -15.86 20.72 -3.29
CA SER A 178 -16.18 21.70 -4.35
C SER A 178 -16.70 21.03 -5.62
N THR A 179 -16.23 19.83 -5.96
CA THR A 179 -16.66 19.10 -7.17
C THR A 179 -17.89 18.24 -6.97
N SER A 180 -18.01 17.54 -5.85
CA SER A 180 -19.06 16.53 -5.63
C SER A 180 -20.02 16.87 -4.48
N GLY A 181 -19.81 17.99 -3.80
CA GLY A 181 -20.62 18.43 -2.67
C GLY A 181 -20.55 17.51 -1.46
N MET A 182 -21.43 17.76 -0.47
CA MET A 182 -21.46 16.98 0.79
C MET A 182 -21.84 15.50 0.60
N LYS A 183 -22.46 15.14 -0.53
CA LYS A 183 -22.83 13.74 -0.83
C LYS A 183 -21.61 12.80 -0.90
N ILE A 184 -20.44 13.36 -1.23
CA ILE A 184 -19.18 12.58 -1.29
C ILE A 184 -18.85 11.93 0.06
N PHE A 185 -19.06 12.63 1.17
CA PHE A 185 -18.77 12.08 2.50
C PHE A 185 -19.66 10.89 2.86
N THR A 186 -20.92 10.90 2.43
CA THR A 186 -21.85 9.78 2.68
C THR A 186 -21.48 8.57 1.83
N GLN A 187 -21.11 8.78 0.57
CA GLN A 187 -20.71 7.71 -0.34
C GLN A 187 -19.37 7.08 0.05
N TYR A 188 -18.35 7.93 0.28
CA TYR A 188 -17.04 7.44 0.71
C TYR A 188 -17.03 6.92 2.15
N GLY A 189 -17.86 7.49 3.03
CA GLY A 189 -18.04 6.98 4.38
C GLY A 189 -18.55 5.55 4.40
N LYS A 190 -19.56 5.24 3.56
CA LYS A 190 -20.05 3.86 3.39
C LYS A 190 -18.97 2.93 2.82
N LEU A 191 -18.20 3.40 1.82
CA LEU A 191 -17.09 2.63 1.25
C LEU A 191 -16.02 2.31 2.30
N ILE A 192 -15.60 3.31 3.08
CA ILE A 192 -14.60 3.14 4.13
C ILE A 192 -15.11 2.17 5.19
N LEU A 193 -16.37 2.28 5.59
CA LEU A 193 -16.97 1.38 6.57
C LEU A 193 -17.01 -0.07 6.07
N LEU A 194 -17.35 -0.27 4.80
CA LEU A 194 -17.30 -1.59 4.16
C LEU A 194 -15.87 -2.14 4.10
N LEU A 195 -14.89 -1.31 3.66
CA LEU A 195 -13.49 -1.71 3.61
C LEU A 195 -12.96 -2.10 4.99
N VAL A 196 -13.18 -1.26 6.01
CA VAL A 196 -12.76 -1.55 7.38
C VAL A 196 -13.44 -2.82 7.90
N GLY A 197 -14.73 -3.00 7.61
CA GLY A 197 -15.46 -4.22 7.95
C GLY A 197 -14.84 -5.47 7.32
N CYS A 198 -14.53 -5.44 6.02
CA CYS A 198 -13.85 -6.56 5.34
C CYS A 198 -12.45 -6.80 5.88
N MET A 199 -11.69 -5.74 6.20
CA MET A 199 -10.35 -5.88 6.80
C MET A 199 -10.40 -6.53 8.19
N LEU A 200 -11.33 -6.11 9.04
CA LEU A 200 -11.53 -6.73 10.36
C LEU A 200 -11.98 -8.18 10.24
N PHE A 201 -12.89 -8.46 9.32
CA PHE A 201 -13.33 -9.82 9.03
C PHE A 201 -12.15 -10.70 8.60
N GLN A 202 -11.33 -10.22 7.67
CA GLN A 202 -10.14 -10.91 7.21
C GLN A 202 -9.16 -11.17 8.35
N GLU A 203 -8.88 -10.17 9.18
CA GLU A 203 -7.91 -10.27 10.28
C GLU A 203 -8.37 -11.25 11.35
N PHE A 204 -9.60 -11.09 11.85
CA PHE A 204 -10.07 -11.89 12.99
C PHE A 204 -10.63 -13.25 12.60
N ILE A 205 -11.32 -13.37 11.47
CA ILE A 205 -11.95 -14.63 11.07
C ILE A 205 -11.05 -15.41 10.14
N THR A 206 -10.66 -14.86 9.01
CA THR A 206 -9.91 -15.62 8.00
C THR A 206 -8.50 -15.96 8.48
N ASN A 207 -7.74 -14.97 8.97
CA ASN A 207 -6.41 -15.22 9.54
C ASN A 207 -6.51 -16.05 10.82
N GLY A 208 -7.58 -15.88 11.62
CA GLY A 208 -7.87 -16.72 12.78
C GLY A 208 -7.98 -18.20 12.43
N ILE A 209 -8.72 -18.52 11.38
CA ILE A 209 -8.89 -19.90 10.90
C ILE A 209 -7.55 -20.45 10.37
N ILE A 210 -6.82 -19.67 9.56
CA ILE A 210 -5.53 -20.06 8.97
C ILE A 210 -4.51 -20.38 10.09
N VAL A 211 -4.35 -19.44 11.03
CA VAL A 211 -3.40 -19.59 12.15
C VAL A 211 -3.83 -20.75 13.09
N GLY A 212 -5.13 -20.87 13.37
CA GLY A 212 -5.65 -21.97 14.18
C GLY A 212 -5.39 -23.35 13.57
N PHE A 213 -5.55 -23.45 12.24
CA PHE A 213 -5.29 -24.69 11.51
C PHE A 213 -3.79 -25.02 11.45
N CYS A 214 -2.92 -24.01 11.25
CA CYS A 214 -1.48 -24.20 11.19
C CYS A 214 -0.85 -24.52 12.55
N LEU A 215 -1.26 -23.81 13.61
CA LEU A 215 -0.68 -23.96 14.96
C LEU A 215 -1.35 -25.04 15.80
N LYS A 216 -2.55 -25.52 15.41
CA LYS A 216 -3.38 -26.47 16.19
C LYS A 216 -3.60 -26.01 17.65
N LYS A 217 -3.53 -24.72 17.92
CA LYS A 217 -3.75 -24.06 19.21
C LYS A 217 -4.68 -22.87 19.02
N ASN A 218 -5.17 -22.31 20.12
CA ASN A 218 -6.06 -21.15 20.06
C ASN A 218 -5.37 -19.96 19.39
N PRO A 219 -5.84 -19.46 18.22
CA PRO A 219 -5.16 -18.43 17.43
C PRO A 219 -5.34 -17.01 17.99
N TYR A 220 -6.42 -16.78 18.74
CA TYR A 220 -6.83 -15.43 19.15
C TYR A 220 -5.82 -14.68 20.03
N PRO A 221 -5.11 -15.32 21.00
CA PRO A 221 -4.09 -14.62 21.78
C PRO A 221 -2.94 -14.09 20.90
N LEU A 222 -2.56 -14.84 19.87
CA LEU A 222 -1.51 -14.42 18.93
C LEU A 222 -2.00 -13.30 18.04
N ILE A 223 -3.18 -13.41 17.46
CA ILE A 223 -3.77 -12.39 16.56
C ILE A 223 -4.00 -11.08 17.31
N SER A 224 -4.57 -11.14 18.52
CA SER A 224 -4.80 -9.95 19.32
C SER A 224 -3.50 -9.27 19.74
N ARG A 225 -2.44 -10.03 20.02
CA ARG A 225 -1.11 -9.53 20.34
C ARG A 225 -0.48 -8.86 19.10
N CYS A 226 -0.53 -9.51 17.94
CA CYS A 226 -0.06 -8.94 16.70
C CYS A 226 -0.85 -7.67 16.31
N ALA A 227 -2.17 -7.70 16.39
CA ALA A 227 -3.01 -6.54 16.10
C ALA A 227 -2.74 -5.38 17.07
N ARG A 228 -2.53 -5.67 18.37
CA ARG A 228 -2.25 -4.67 19.38
C ARG A 228 -0.85 -4.08 19.24
N GLU A 229 0.17 -4.92 19.09
CA GLU A 229 1.56 -4.47 19.01
C GLU A 229 1.88 -3.84 17.65
N SER A 230 1.45 -4.46 16.55
CA SER A 230 1.70 -3.94 15.19
C SER A 230 0.69 -2.88 14.78
N GLY A 231 -0.59 -3.12 14.98
CA GLY A 231 -1.67 -2.22 14.55
C GLY A 231 -1.67 -0.90 15.31
N LEU A 232 -1.59 -0.95 16.64
CA LEU A 232 -1.49 0.27 17.45
C LEU A 232 -0.18 1.01 17.20
N THR A 233 0.94 0.29 17.15
CA THR A 233 2.23 0.91 16.89
C THR A 233 2.29 1.53 15.50
N ALA A 234 1.79 0.87 14.46
CA ALA A 234 1.70 1.44 13.12
C ALA A 234 0.77 2.66 13.07
N PHE A 235 -0.37 2.61 13.78
CA PHE A 235 -1.32 3.70 13.84
C PHE A 235 -0.73 4.94 14.52
N PHE A 236 -0.07 4.78 15.67
CA PHE A 236 0.49 5.91 16.43
C PHE A 236 1.82 6.39 15.87
N THR A 237 2.68 5.50 15.38
CA THR A 237 4.02 5.88 14.91
C THR A 237 4.05 6.22 13.43
N ARG A 238 2.99 5.92 12.67
CA ARG A 238 2.95 6.03 11.21
C ARG A 238 4.13 5.34 10.52
N ARG A 239 4.72 4.34 11.17
CA ARG A 239 5.88 3.57 10.68
C ARG A 239 5.45 2.14 10.40
N SER A 240 5.42 1.76 9.14
CA SER A 240 5.31 0.34 8.73
C SER A 240 6.53 -0.48 9.19
N SER A 241 7.68 0.16 9.41
CA SER A 241 8.90 -0.47 9.91
C SER A 241 8.86 -0.84 11.40
N ALA A 242 7.93 -0.31 12.19
CA ALA A 242 7.77 -0.70 13.60
C ALA A 242 7.39 -2.18 13.77
N VAL A 243 6.81 -2.79 12.73
CA VAL A 243 6.47 -4.22 12.68
C VAL A 243 7.71 -5.11 12.61
N SER A 244 8.82 -4.60 12.07
CA SER A 244 10.04 -5.40 11.86
C SER A 244 10.85 -5.65 13.14
N TYR A 245 10.72 -4.79 14.15
CA TYR A 245 11.52 -4.91 15.38
C TYR A 245 10.93 -5.86 16.42
N THR A 246 9.63 -6.15 16.37
CA THR A 246 8.98 -7.07 17.31
C THR A 246 9.28 -8.54 17.03
N HIS A 247 9.77 -8.89 15.83
CA HIS A 247 10.14 -10.26 15.48
C HIS A 247 11.59 -10.64 15.84
N LEU A 248 12.41 -9.72 16.33
CA LEU A 248 13.81 -9.97 16.65
C LEU A 248 14.08 -10.24 18.13
N THR A 249 13.06 -10.23 18.99
CA THR A 249 13.19 -10.40 20.46
C THR A 249 12.39 -11.57 21.01
N LEU A 250 12.07 -12.59 20.19
CA LEU A 250 11.53 -13.88 20.65
C LEU A 250 12.41 -15.03 20.19
#